data_d03da6051a765996a6a31b1b78bf3d9f
#
_entry.id   d03da6051a765996a6a31b1b78bf3d9f
#
_cell.length_a   1.000
_cell.length_b   1.000
_cell.length_c   1.000
_cell.angle_alpha   90.00
_cell.angle_beta   90.00
_cell.angle_gamma   90.00
#
_symmetry.space_group_name_H-M   'P 1'
#
loop_
_entity.id
_entity.type
_entity.pdbx_description
1 polymer ?
#
loop_
_entity_poly.entity_id
_entity_poly.type
_entity_poly.pdbx_seq_one_letter_code
_entity_poly.pdbx_strand_id
1 'polypeptide(L)'
;MLKFLFSKNRKLFLATFLMTLLFATYKPIFSLLILFDSNYIKQEQTLPFYILVCINLGILFSLVLINLGSQIVQQHFFASSLKKMNNQMYQALIRLPLATLIKKYPTEKVVKIMTIDNPFVIKKYLGALISLIYFICSFSLGSLLILTINWHIWLYLLALTLISFFTTKHFVKKIAIHQKKFNDSQANIVQTLQDIFEDLAVLKIFSIGKRLFPRFSQKNKEAETHFFKNNFFQSTITVINDTCGWFIQIGLLLIGIFLIRQQELTFPELLAITQSVETITTPIFWLSTVLTELYSTKEIRKVNDVLLSTEPELLHSSIVPKTILFNNVLITYEEKNIGPINLELYSGKKYIIIGKNGSGKSSFLKLLTQEINQYQGKILLNQQQELRTVDFSTMIGYVSQKAKLYDGTVAENITSFNKPNKEKLHEIGKKVFGANFEIISNQSTATISGGEAMLVSLARALYENRPFLLVDEPTSSTDKENTEKVLSLLAESSKTVLAVLHHVNNDISSKFDEVIQM
;
A
#
# COMPACT_ATOMS: atom_id res chain seq x y z
N MET A 1 1.63 11.59 -7.47
CA MET A 1 0.37 11.06 -6.89
C MET A 1 -0.85 11.93 -7.20
N LEU A 2 -0.94 13.21 -6.77
CA LEU A 2 -2.12 14.07 -7.04
C LEU A 2 -2.46 14.15 -8.54
N LYS A 3 -1.49 14.54 -9.38
CA LYS A 3 -1.71 14.64 -10.83
C LYS A 3 -2.30 13.36 -11.41
N PHE A 4 -1.87 12.22 -10.91
CA PHE A 4 -2.36 10.90 -11.28
C PHE A 4 -3.81 10.65 -10.83
N LEU A 5 -4.13 10.89 -9.56
CA LEU A 5 -5.48 10.68 -9.01
C LEU A 5 -6.51 11.58 -9.70
N PHE A 6 -6.16 12.84 -9.95
CA PHE A 6 -7.03 13.78 -10.66
C PHE A 6 -7.23 13.42 -12.13
N SER A 7 -6.18 13.07 -12.86
CA SER A 7 -6.29 12.76 -14.29
C SER A 7 -7.17 11.54 -14.57
N LYS A 8 -7.05 10.50 -13.75
CA LYS A 8 -7.78 9.24 -13.95
C LYS A 8 -9.18 9.19 -13.31
N ASN A 9 -9.52 10.13 -12.40
CA ASN A 9 -10.81 10.23 -11.73
C ASN A 9 -11.49 11.59 -11.91
N ARG A 10 -11.22 12.28 -13.00
CA ARG A 10 -11.64 13.68 -13.23
C ARG A 10 -13.13 13.92 -13.01
N LYS A 11 -14.00 13.04 -13.51
CA LYS A 11 -15.46 13.18 -13.36
C LYS A 11 -15.90 13.07 -11.89
N LEU A 12 -15.41 12.06 -11.17
CA LEU A 12 -15.73 11.86 -9.76
C LEU A 12 -15.13 12.97 -8.88
N PHE A 13 -13.93 13.44 -9.20
CA PHE A 13 -13.33 14.59 -8.51
C PHE A 13 -14.18 15.85 -8.68
N LEU A 14 -14.60 16.17 -9.91
CA LEU A 14 -15.47 17.32 -10.18
C LEU A 14 -16.81 17.20 -9.46
N ALA A 15 -17.42 16.01 -9.47
CA ALA A 15 -18.66 15.75 -8.74
C ALA A 15 -18.48 15.95 -7.22
N THR A 16 -17.38 15.42 -6.64
CA THR A 16 -17.06 15.61 -5.22
C THR A 16 -16.84 17.09 -4.90
N PHE A 17 -16.11 17.80 -5.76
CA PHE A 17 -15.86 19.23 -5.60
C PHE A 17 -17.15 20.04 -5.62
N LEU A 18 -18.02 19.82 -6.62
CA LEU A 18 -19.31 20.50 -6.72
C LEU A 18 -20.23 20.20 -5.53
N MET A 19 -20.31 18.94 -5.12
CA MET A 19 -21.09 18.56 -3.94
C MET A 19 -20.55 19.18 -2.65
N THR A 20 -19.21 19.28 -2.52
CA THR A 20 -18.59 19.97 -1.36
C THR A 20 -18.92 21.47 -1.35
N LEU A 21 -18.92 22.12 -2.52
CA LEU A 21 -19.34 23.52 -2.65
C LEU A 21 -20.82 23.69 -2.26
N LEU A 22 -21.70 22.85 -2.79
CA LEU A 22 -23.12 22.87 -2.44
C LEU A 22 -23.33 22.64 -0.94
N PHE A 23 -22.59 21.69 -0.35
CA PHE A 23 -22.67 21.45 1.08
C PHE A 23 -22.17 22.64 1.91
N ALA A 24 -21.17 23.39 1.44
CA ALA A 24 -20.67 24.58 2.14
C ALA A 24 -21.69 25.72 2.20
N THR A 25 -22.69 25.74 1.32
CA THR A 25 -23.75 26.79 1.32
C THR A 25 -24.84 26.55 2.35
N TYR A 26 -24.94 25.33 2.95
CA TYR A 26 -26.11 24.97 3.76
C TYR A 26 -26.30 25.84 5.00
N LYS A 27 -25.25 26.16 5.76
CA LYS A 27 -25.35 27.00 6.96
C LYS A 27 -25.70 28.45 6.65
N PRO A 28 -25.03 29.11 5.67
CA PRO A 28 -25.47 30.42 5.22
C PRO A 28 -26.94 30.45 4.75
N ILE A 29 -27.41 29.44 4.00
CA ILE A 29 -28.80 29.34 3.56
C ILE A 29 -29.74 29.22 4.76
N PHE A 30 -29.39 28.43 5.77
CA PHE A 30 -30.20 28.29 6.97
C PHE A 30 -30.31 29.63 7.75
N SER A 31 -29.24 30.41 7.82
CA SER A 31 -29.23 31.72 8.43
C SER A 31 -30.11 32.74 7.65
N LEU A 32 -30.05 32.67 6.31
CA LEU A 32 -30.94 33.49 5.46
C LEU A 32 -32.43 33.13 5.62
N LEU A 33 -32.73 31.84 5.84
CA LEU A 33 -34.07 31.39 6.17
C LEU A 33 -34.62 32.05 7.45
N ILE A 34 -33.81 32.13 8.51
CA ILE A 34 -34.20 32.78 9.76
C ILE A 34 -34.56 34.24 9.49
N LEU A 35 -33.77 34.95 8.67
CA LEU A 35 -34.09 36.33 8.29
C LEU A 35 -35.38 36.43 7.47
N PHE A 36 -35.58 35.52 6.53
CA PHE A 36 -36.81 35.46 5.73
C PHE A 36 -38.04 35.19 6.59
N ASP A 37 -37.98 34.23 7.51
CA ASP A 37 -39.09 33.91 8.43
C ASP A 37 -39.37 35.05 9.40
N SER A 38 -38.40 35.85 9.78
CA SER A 38 -38.58 37.01 10.64
C SER A 38 -39.40 38.11 9.97
N ASN A 39 -39.30 38.30 8.65
CA ASN A 39 -40.09 39.26 7.89
C ASN A 39 -41.57 38.85 7.84
N TYR A 40 -41.84 37.54 7.92
CA TYR A 40 -43.21 37.05 8.08
C TYR A 40 -43.80 37.45 9.44
N ILE A 41 -43.02 37.33 10.53
CA ILE A 41 -43.46 37.74 11.87
C ILE A 41 -43.79 39.25 11.93
N LYS A 42 -43.03 40.07 11.21
CA LYS A 42 -43.26 41.52 11.12
C LYS A 42 -44.44 41.91 10.25
N GLN A 43 -45.18 40.94 9.69
CA GLN A 43 -46.30 41.14 8.76
C GLN A 43 -45.92 41.88 7.45
N GLU A 44 -44.66 41.89 7.11
CA GLU A 44 -44.14 42.44 5.84
C GLU A 44 -44.41 41.50 4.64
N GLN A 45 -44.85 40.27 4.91
CA GLN A 45 -45.18 39.26 3.90
C GLN A 45 -46.60 38.76 4.06
N THR A 46 -47.29 38.59 2.94
CA THR A 46 -48.69 38.14 2.86
C THR A 46 -48.86 36.65 2.58
N LEU A 47 -47.76 35.88 2.66
CA LEU A 47 -47.78 34.45 2.39
C LEU A 47 -48.56 33.68 3.46
N PRO A 48 -49.42 32.72 3.10
CA PRO A 48 -50.10 31.85 4.07
C PRO A 48 -49.08 31.02 4.87
N PHE A 49 -49.33 30.82 6.18
CA PHE A 49 -48.41 30.10 7.10
C PHE A 49 -48.04 28.70 6.61
N TYR A 50 -48.96 27.94 6.01
CA TYR A 50 -48.67 26.61 5.48
C TYR A 50 -47.67 26.63 4.34
N ILE A 51 -47.61 27.69 3.52
CA ILE A 51 -46.60 27.85 2.46
C ILE A 51 -45.22 28.07 3.09
N LEU A 52 -45.11 28.89 4.12
CA LEU A 52 -43.87 29.10 4.87
C LEU A 52 -43.34 27.77 5.44
N VAL A 53 -44.21 26.98 6.06
CA VAL A 53 -43.85 25.64 6.57
C VAL A 53 -43.37 24.73 5.44
N CYS A 54 -44.06 24.71 4.29
CA CYS A 54 -43.66 23.91 3.14
C CYS A 54 -42.28 24.33 2.57
N ILE A 55 -41.98 25.63 2.51
CA ILE A 55 -40.70 26.15 2.07
C ILE A 55 -39.60 25.68 3.03
N ASN A 56 -39.77 25.86 4.33
CA ASN A 56 -38.77 25.43 5.34
C ASN A 56 -38.52 23.92 5.31
N LEU A 57 -39.58 23.11 5.25
CA LEU A 57 -39.47 21.66 5.13
C LEU A 57 -38.81 21.24 3.81
N GLY A 58 -39.11 21.89 2.69
CA GLY A 58 -38.53 21.66 1.39
C GLY A 58 -37.02 21.95 1.39
N ILE A 59 -36.60 23.06 1.99
CA ILE A 59 -35.18 23.41 2.13
C ILE A 59 -34.49 22.42 3.06
N LEU A 60 -35.05 22.07 4.23
CA LEU A 60 -34.51 21.08 5.14
C LEU A 60 -34.29 19.74 4.42
N PHE A 61 -35.28 19.26 3.68
CA PHE A 61 -35.19 18.02 2.93
C PHE A 61 -34.12 18.09 1.85
N SER A 62 -34.03 19.21 1.12
CA SER A 62 -32.94 19.40 0.11
C SER A 62 -31.55 19.38 0.74
N LEU A 63 -31.36 19.97 1.92
CA LEU A 63 -30.10 19.97 2.66
C LEU A 63 -29.69 18.55 3.08
N VAL A 64 -30.65 17.74 3.55
CA VAL A 64 -30.40 16.32 3.88
C VAL A 64 -29.97 15.56 2.63
N LEU A 65 -30.64 15.75 1.49
CA LEU A 65 -30.27 15.08 0.23
C LEU A 65 -28.88 15.51 -0.27
N ILE A 66 -28.54 16.80 -0.18
CA ILE A 66 -27.23 17.32 -0.55
C ILE A 66 -26.13 16.70 0.35
N ASN A 67 -26.39 16.63 1.67
CA ASN A 67 -25.44 16.02 2.60
C ASN A 67 -25.22 14.53 2.28
N LEU A 68 -26.29 13.74 2.14
CA LEU A 68 -26.20 12.33 1.77
C LEU A 68 -25.50 12.14 0.43
N GLY A 69 -25.88 12.94 -0.58
CA GLY A 69 -25.23 12.91 -1.90
C GLY A 69 -23.75 13.23 -1.83
N SER A 70 -23.36 14.24 -1.04
CA SER A 70 -21.94 14.61 -0.87
C SER A 70 -21.12 13.47 -0.24
N GLN A 71 -21.65 12.82 0.79
CA GLN A 71 -21.01 11.68 1.44
C GLN A 71 -20.87 10.47 0.48
N ILE A 72 -21.94 10.12 -0.23
CA ILE A 72 -21.92 9.00 -1.18
C ILE A 72 -20.90 9.24 -2.29
N VAL A 73 -20.90 10.42 -2.91
CA VAL A 73 -19.97 10.76 -4.00
C VAL A 73 -18.53 10.77 -3.50
N GLN A 74 -18.28 11.29 -2.30
CA GLN A 74 -16.96 11.31 -1.68
C GLN A 74 -16.44 9.89 -1.41
N GLN A 75 -17.26 9.01 -0.84
CA GLN A 75 -16.86 7.61 -0.59
C GLN A 75 -16.61 6.86 -1.90
N HIS A 76 -17.42 7.09 -2.92
CA HIS A 76 -17.21 6.51 -4.24
C HIS A 76 -15.89 7.01 -4.89
N PHE A 77 -15.58 8.29 -4.74
CA PHE A 77 -14.30 8.86 -5.18
C PHE A 77 -13.10 8.21 -4.47
N PHE A 78 -13.18 7.99 -3.15
CA PHE A 78 -12.13 7.33 -2.38
C PHE A 78 -11.93 5.88 -2.82
N ALA A 79 -13.01 5.11 -2.93
CA ALA A 79 -12.96 3.71 -3.36
C ALA A 79 -12.39 3.56 -4.78
N SER A 80 -12.84 4.39 -5.73
CA SER A 80 -12.33 4.39 -7.10
C SER A 80 -10.84 4.79 -7.16
N SER A 81 -10.43 5.77 -6.35
CA SER A 81 -9.04 6.22 -6.28
C SER A 81 -8.13 5.14 -5.70
N LEU A 82 -8.58 4.43 -4.65
CA LEU A 82 -7.85 3.32 -4.06
C LEU A 82 -7.66 2.17 -5.05
N LYS A 83 -8.74 1.74 -5.72
CA LYS A 83 -8.69 0.70 -6.75
C LYS A 83 -7.68 1.03 -7.84
N LYS A 84 -7.72 2.26 -8.38
CA LYS A 84 -6.80 2.68 -9.44
C LYS A 84 -5.35 2.75 -8.97
N MET A 85 -5.13 3.22 -7.75
CA MET A 85 -3.80 3.31 -7.15
C MET A 85 -3.19 1.93 -6.94
N ASN A 86 -3.95 0.99 -6.34
CA ASN A 86 -3.48 -0.38 -6.13
C ASN A 86 -3.18 -1.10 -7.45
N ASN A 87 -4.06 -0.98 -8.45
CA ASN A 87 -3.84 -1.59 -9.77
C ASN A 87 -2.56 -1.09 -10.44
N GLN A 88 -2.27 0.21 -10.33
CA GLN A 88 -1.03 0.76 -10.91
C GLN A 88 0.21 0.37 -10.13
N MET A 89 0.12 0.36 -8.79
CA MET A 89 1.24 -0.11 -7.98
C MET A 89 1.56 -1.58 -8.24
N TYR A 90 0.54 -2.41 -8.39
CA TYR A 90 0.72 -3.80 -8.79
C TYR A 90 1.46 -3.91 -10.13
N GLN A 91 1.04 -3.15 -11.15
CA GLN A 91 1.71 -3.12 -12.44
C GLN A 91 3.14 -2.56 -12.36
N ALA A 92 3.37 -1.53 -11.54
CA ALA A 92 4.70 -0.97 -11.34
C ALA A 92 5.63 -1.97 -10.65
N LEU A 93 5.15 -2.65 -9.60
CA LEU A 93 5.93 -3.67 -8.88
C LEU A 93 6.37 -4.83 -9.78
N ILE A 94 5.46 -5.34 -10.63
CA ILE A 94 5.78 -6.45 -11.54
C ILE A 94 6.85 -6.05 -12.57
N ARG A 95 6.93 -4.78 -12.94
CA ARG A 95 7.94 -4.30 -13.92
C ARG A 95 9.32 -4.05 -13.30
N LEU A 96 9.43 -4.02 -11.98
CA LEU A 96 10.72 -3.79 -11.33
C LEU A 96 11.64 -5.02 -11.48
N PRO A 97 12.96 -4.79 -11.63
CA PRO A 97 13.95 -5.87 -11.59
C PRO A 97 13.85 -6.66 -10.28
N LEU A 98 14.03 -7.98 -10.36
CA LEU A 98 13.83 -8.90 -9.24
C LEU A 98 14.69 -8.53 -8.02
N ALA A 99 15.97 -8.18 -8.23
CA ALA A 99 16.86 -7.73 -7.14
C ALA A 99 16.34 -6.46 -6.43
N THR A 100 15.72 -5.54 -7.18
CA THR A 100 15.12 -4.33 -6.61
C THR A 100 13.87 -4.67 -5.79
N LEU A 101 13.04 -5.58 -6.30
CA LEU A 101 11.86 -6.08 -5.58
C LEU A 101 12.27 -6.70 -4.24
N ILE A 102 13.18 -7.67 -4.26
CA ILE A 102 13.60 -8.39 -3.04
C ILE A 102 14.23 -7.43 -2.01
N LYS A 103 15.10 -6.52 -2.45
CA LYS A 103 15.83 -5.62 -1.55
C LYS A 103 14.99 -4.46 -1.01
N LYS A 104 14.21 -3.79 -1.87
CA LYS A 104 13.48 -2.56 -1.51
C LYS A 104 12.02 -2.81 -1.11
N TYR A 105 11.41 -3.86 -1.64
CA TYR A 105 9.99 -4.17 -1.51
C TYR A 105 9.74 -5.63 -1.13
N PRO A 106 10.27 -6.11 0.02
CA PRO A 106 9.95 -7.45 0.51
C PRO A 106 8.45 -7.63 0.66
N THR A 107 7.97 -8.87 0.65
CA THR A 107 6.54 -9.23 0.60
C THR A 107 5.71 -8.52 1.66
N GLU A 108 6.21 -8.46 2.91
CA GLU A 108 5.53 -7.80 4.04
C GLU A 108 5.32 -6.31 3.76
N LYS A 109 6.33 -5.66 3.15
CA LYS A 109 6.26 -4.24 2.79
C LYS A 109 5.28 -4.00 1.66
N VAL A 110 5.23 -4.86 0.64
CA VAL A 110 4.27 -4.77 -0.46
C VAL A 110 2.85 -4.92 0.07
N VAL A 111 2.61 -5.95 0.89
CA VAL A 111 1.31 -6.17 1.53
C VAL A 111 0.91 -4.95 2.36
N LYS A 112 1.80 -4.44 3.22
CA LYS A 112 1.56 -3.23 4.01
C LYS A 112 1.20 -2.02 3.14
N ILE A 113 1.95 -1.75 2.07
CA ILE A 113 1.66 -0.63 1.15
C ILE A 113 0.26 -0.75 0.57
N MET A 114 -0.14 -1.93 0.09
CA MET A 114 -1.40 -2.10 -0.62
C MET A 114 -2.62 -2.17 0.32
N THR A 115 -2.47 -2.75 1.51
CA THR A 115 -3.61 -3.02 2.43
C THR A 115 -3.75 -1.99 3.54
N ILE A 116 -2.68 -1.31 3.94
CA ILE A 116 -2.68 -0.37 5.07
C ILE A 116 -2.35 1.04 4.60
N ASP A 117 -1.19 1.24 3.96
CA ASP A 117 -0.66 2.56 3.65
C ASP A 117 -1.49 3.28 2.58
N ASN A 118 -1.90 2.59 1.51
CA ASN A 118 -2.71 3.18 0.44
C ASN A 118 -4.11 3.60 0.91
N PRO A 119 -4.90 2.76 1.62
CA PRO A 119 -6.16 3.18 2.22
C PRO A 119 -6.00 4.37 3.17
N PHE A 120 -4.94 4.36 4.00
CA PHE A 120 -4.64 5.45 4.91
C PHE A 120 -4.40 6.76 4.16
N VAL A 121 -3.55 6.74 3.13
CA VAL A 121 -3.26 7.94 2.31
C VAL A 121 -4.52 8.42 1.58
N ILE A 122 -5.29 7.53 0.95
CA ILE A 122 -6.51 7.93 0.26
C ILE A 122 -7.49 8.60 1.22
N LYS A 123 -7.77 7.98 2.37
CA LYS A 123 -8.73 8.51 3.34
C LYS A 123 -8.25 9.81 3.98
N LYS A 124 -7.00 9.85 4.46
CA LYS A 124 -6.46 10.99 5.21
C LYS A 124 -6.05 12.15 4.30
N TYR A 125 -5.30 11.88 3.24
CA TYR A 125 -4.80 12.94 2.37
C TYR A 125 -5.87 13.56 1.48
N LEU A 126 -6.67 12.73 0.77
CA LEU A 126 -7.76 13.26 -0.05
C LEU A 126 -8.87 13.85 0.83
N GLY A 127 -9.17 13.24 1.98
CA GLY A 127 -10.09 13.79 2.95
C GLY A 127 -9.68 15.17 3.43
N ALA A 128 -8.41 15.34 3.80
CA ALA A 128 -7.86 16.64 4.20
C ALA A 128 -7.97 17.70 3.09
N LEU A 129 -7.72 17.32 1.83
CA LEU A 129 -7.87 18.26 0.69
C LEU A 129 -9.32 18.68 0.47
N ILE A 130 -10.25 17.75 0.55
CA ILE A 130 -11.69 18.05 0.43
C ILE A 130 -12.14 18.93 1.59
N SER A 131 -11.69 18.64 2.82
CA SER A 131 -11.98 19.46 3.99
C SER A 131 -11.42 20.88 3.85
N LEU A 132 -10.23 21.08 3.27
CA LEU A 132 -9.69 22.42 3.00
C LEU A 132 -10.57 23.20 2.03
N ILE A 133 -11.05 22.55 0.96
CA ILE A 133 -11.99 23.20 0.01
C ILE A 133 -13.27 23.61 0.74
N TYR A 134 -13.86 22.71 1.52
CA TYR A 134 -15.03 23.00 2.33
C TYR A 134 -14.80 24.17 3.28
N PHE A 135 -13.67 24.18 4.01
CA PHE A 135 -13.34 25.22 4.98
C PHE A 135 -13.17 26.60 4.34
N ILE A 136 -12.47 26.66 3.21
CA ILE A 136 -12.30 27.93 2.47
C ILE A 136 -13.67 28.47 2.02
N CYS A 137 -14.50 27.62 1.44
CA CYS A 137 -15.81 28.04 0.96
C CYS A 137 -16.75 28.43 2.10
N SER A 138 -16.82 27.62 3.16
CA SER A 138 -17.66 27.88 4.33
C SER A 138 -17.25 29.18 5.02
N PHE A 139 -15.94 29.39 5.25
CA PHE A 139 -15.43 30.62 5.85
C PHE A 139 -15.75 31.86 4.99
N SER A 140 -15.56 31.77 3.67
CA SER A 140 -15.81 32.91 2.76
C SER A 140 -17.28 33.28 2.73
N LEU A 141 -18.17 32.31 2.59
CA LEU A 141 -19.63 32.52 2.55
C LEU A 141 -20.16 33.02 3.90
N GLY A 142 -19.73 32.39 4.99
CA GLY A 142 -20.11 32.80 6.35
C GLY A 142 -19.61 34.21 6.70
N SER A 143 -18.35 34.52 6.34
CA SER A 143 -17.80 35.86 6.54
C SER A 143 -18.57 36.93 5.76
N LEU A 144 -18.89 36.63 4.48
CA LEU A 144 -19.68 37.55 3.66
C LEU A 144 -21.02 37.84 4.29
N LEU A 145 -21.74 36.80 4.73
CA LEU A 145 -23.05 36.93 5.36
C LEU A 145 -22.98 37.75 6.65
N ILE A 146 -22.03 37.46 7.55
CA ILE A 146 -21.94 38.18 8.82
C ILE A 146 -21.51 39.62 8.62
N LEU A 147 -20.62 39.91 7.67
CA LEU A 147 -20.18 41.27 7.30
C LEU A 147 -21.34 42.12 6.77
N THR A 148 -22.25 41.54 5.99
CA THR A 148 -23.43 42.29 5.48
C THR A 148 -24.43 42.60 6.57
N ILE A 149 -24.48 41.86 7.66
CA ILE A 149 -25.37 42.11 8.79
C ILE A 149 -24.72 43.12 9.75
N ASN A 150 -23.52 42.80 10.28
CA ASN A 150 -22.82 43.66 11.23
C ASN A 150 -21.30 43.38 11.23
N TRP A 151 -20.48 44.37 10.84
CA TRP A 151 -19.04 44.24 10.76
C TRP A 151 -18.33 44.18 12.13
N HIS A 152 -18.92 44.78 13.21
CA HIS A 152 -18.31 44.73 14.55
C HIS A 152 -18.32 43.30 15.09
N ILE A 153 -19.44 42.60 14.90
CA ILE A 153 -19.54 41.18 15.28
C ILE A 153 -18.59 40.34 14.47
N TRP A 154 -18.45 40.58 13.16
CA TRP A 154 -17.47 39.85 12.33
C TRP A 154 -16.05 40.06 12.83
N LEU A 155 -15.66 41.29 13.19
CA LEU A 155 -14.30 41.56 13.72
C LEU A 155 -14.05 40.85 15.05
N TYR A 156 -15.03 40.84 15.95
CA TYR A 156 -14.97 40.11 17.21
C TYR A 156 -14.77 38.61 16.99
N LEU A 157 -15.55 37.98 16.11
CA LEU A 157 -15.43 36.57 15.75
C LEU A 157 -14.04 36.27 15.15
N LEU A 158 -13.57 37.11 14.25
CA LEU A 158 -12.26 36.97 13.62
C LEU A 158 -11.13 37.04 14.66
N ALA A 159 -11.18 38.01 15.58
CA ALA A 159 -10.14 38.19 16.60
C ALA A 159 -9.99 36.95 17.49
N LEU A 160 -11.11 36.41 18.01
CA LEU A 160 -11.08 35.22 18.87
C LEU A 160 -10.66 33.96 18.11
N THR A 161 -11.09 33.82 16.87
CA THR A 161 -10.67 32.66 16.06
C THR A 161 -9.19 32.71 15.69
N LEU A 162 -8.61 33.90 15.47
CA LEU A 162 -7.17 34.06 15.27
C LEU A 162 -6.36 33.68 16.50
N ILE A 163 -6.82 33.99 17.70
CA ILE A 163 -6.17 33.56 18.96
C ILE A 163 -6.12 32.03 19.00
N SER A 164 -7.22 31.33 18.72
CA SER A 164 -7.27 29.88 18.63
C SER A 164 -6.33 29.34 17.55
N PHE A 165 -6.23 29.98 16.39
CA PHE A 165 -5.31 29.59 15.32
C PHE A 165 -3.85 29.63 15.74
N PHE A 166 -3.39 30.72 16.37
CA PHE A 166 -2.00 30.85 16.81
C PHE A 166 -1.64 29.85 17.91
N THR A 167 -2.55 29.62 18.88
CA THR A 167 -2.33 28.61 19.92
C THR A 167 -2.23 27.21 19.33
N THR A 168 -3.15 26.84 18.43
CA THR A 168 -3.13 25.55 17.72
C THR A 168 -1.84 25.35 16.95
N LYS A 169 -1.38 26.36 16.20
CA LYS A 169 -0.12 26.31 15.42
C LYS A 169 1.10 25.97 16.29
N HIS A 170 1.14 26.46 17.51
CA HIS A 170 2.23 26.17 18.45
C HIS A 170 2.29 24.67 18.81
N PHE A 171 1.15 24.01 18.98
CA PHE A 171 1.08 22.61 19.40
C PHE A 171 1.21 21.60 18.25
N VAL A 172 0.88 21.95 17.01
CA VAL A 172 0.91 21.03 15.84
C VAL A 172 2.26 20.33 15.69
N LYS A 173 3.38 21.04 15.86
CA LYS A 173 4.73 20.44 15.76
C LYS A 173 4.96 19.40 16.85
N LYS A 174 4.53 19.66 18.09
CA LYS A 174 4.67 18.73 19.22
C LYS A 174 3.84 17.46 18.98
N ILE A 175 2.59 17.62 18.51
CA ILE A 175 1.72 16.51 18.16
C ILE A 175 2.37 15.65 17.08
N ALA A 176 2.88 16.24 15.99
CA ALA A 176 3.51 15.50 14.90
C ALA A 176 4.72 14.67 15.38
N ILE A 177 5.55 15.21 16.29
CA ILE A 177 6.69 14.49 16.87
C ILE A 177 6.22 13.29 17.71
N HIS A 178 5.23 13.49 18.58
CA HIS A 178 4.73 12.41 19.45
C HIS A 178 3.94 11.37 18.66
N GLN A 179 3.20 11.78 17.64
CA GLN A 179 2.52 10.86 16.72
C GLN A 179 3.52 9.95 16.00
N LYS A 180 4.63 10.51 15.50
CA LYS A 180 5.69 9.72 14.87
C LYS A 180 6.28 8.71 15.87
N LYS A 181 6.66 9.14 17.06
CA LYS A 181 7.20 8.26 18.11
C LYS A 181 6.22 7.15 18.50
N PHE A 182 4.94 7.46 18.59
CA PHE A 182 3.89 6.46 18.83
C PHE A 182 3.82 5.43 17.70
N ASN A 183 3.82 5.87 16.45
CA ASN A 183 3.80 4.96 15.29
C ASN A 183 5.05 4.06 15.24
N ASP A 184 6.23 4.61 15.55
CA ASP A 184 7.48 3.83 15.61
C ASP A 184 7.43 2.80 16.75
N SER A 185 6.90 3.17 17.92
CA SER A 185 6.70 2.23 19.05
C SER A 185 5.69 1.13 18.72
N GLN A 186 4.60 1.45 18.01
CA GLN A 186 3.63 0.45 17.55
C GLN A 186 4.28 -0.54 16.58
N ALA A 187 5.11 -0.08 15.64
CA ALA A 187 5.85 -0.95 14.73
C ALA A 187 6.76 -1.92 15.50
N ASN A 188 7.46 -1.43 16.54
CA ASN A 188 8.31 -2.25 17.41
C ASN A 188 7.51 -3.31 18.21
N ILE A 189 6.28 -2.98 18.64
CA ILE A 189 5.39 -3.93 19.31
C ILE A 189 4.98 -5.02 18.31
N VAL A 190 4.54 -4.66 17.11
CA VAL A 190 4.13 -5.63 16.06
C VAL A 190 5.28 -6.58 15.75
N GLN A 191 6.49 -6.07 15.54
CA GLN A 191 7.67 -6.90 15.31
C GLN A 191 7.94 -7.84 16.50
N THR A 192 7.86 -7.33 17.73
CA THR A 192 8.08 -8.17 18.93
C THR A 192 7.03 -9.27 19.06
N LEU A 193 5.77 -8.98 18.72
CA LEU A 193 4.71 -9.98 18.72
C LEU A 193 4.94 -11.02 17.60
N GLN A 194 5.35 -10.60 16.42
CA GLN A 194 5.72 -11.53 15.34
C GLN A 194 6.84 -12.46 15.79
N ASP A 195 7.94 -11.94 16.33
CA ASP A 195 9.07 -12.73 16.83
C ASP A 195 8.63 -13.73 17.94
N ILE A 196 7.74 -13.31 18.85
CA ILE A 196 7.25 -14.15 19.95
C ILE A 196 6.32 -15.26 19.44
N PHE A 197 5.46 -14.97 18.46
CA PHE A 197 4.41 -15.87 17.99
C PHE A 197 4.77 -16.60 16.69
N GLU A 198 6.00 -16.43 16.16
CA GLU A 198 6.46 -17.07 14.92
C GLU A 198 6.44 -18.61 15.04
N ASP A 199 6.83 -19.15 16.20
CA ASP A 199 6.75 -20.58 16.50
C ASP A 199 5.96 -20.83 17.81
N LEU A 200 4.65 -21.00 17.64
CA LEU A 200 3.74 -21.26 18.77
C LEU A 200 4.04 -22.57 19.51
N ALA A 201 4.57 -23.59 18.82
CA ALA A 201 4.91 -24.86 19.44
C ALA A 201 6.10 -24.70 20.40
N VAL A 202 7.18 -24.05 19.95
CA VAL A 202 8.35 -23.73 20.79
C VAL A 202 7.94 -22.84 21.97
N LEU A 203 7.14 -21.80 21.72
CA LEU A 203 6.66 -20.90 22.76
C LEU A 203 5.92 -21.65 23.89
N LYS A 204 5.05 -22.59 23.54
CA LYS A 204 4.22 -23.35 24.48
C LYS A 204 5.00 -24.46 25.17
N ILE A 205 5.72 -25.31 24.41
CA ILE A 205 6.46 -26.48 24.94
C ILE A 205 7.53 -26.02 25.95
N PHE A 206 8.28 -24.99 25.63
CA PHE A 206 9.34 -24.49 26.52
C PHE A 206 8.87 -23.43 27.53
N SER A 207 7.59 -23.07 27.54
CA SER A 207 7.01 -22.04 28.43
C SER A 207 7.75 -20.68 28.38
N ILE A 208 8.30 -20.34 27.21
CA ILE A 208 9.14 -19.14 26.99
C ILE A 208 8.29 -17.86 27.13
N GLY A 209 6.99 -17.90 26.84
CA GLY A 209 6.11 -16.73 26.87
C GLY A 209 6.12 -15.96 28.19
N LYS A 210 6.17 -16.66 29.34
CA LYS A 210 6.28 -16.01 30.66
C LYS A 210 7.60 -15.25 30.82
N ARG A 211 8.70 -15.74 30.26
CA ARG A 211 10.02 -15.12 30.32
C ARG A 211 10.15 -13.92 29.36
N LEU A 212 9.42 -13.94 28.25
CA LEU A 212 9.40 -12.84 27.26
C LEU A 212 8.42 -11.73 27.62
N PHE A 213 7.44 -12.00 28.51
CA PHE A 213 6.43 -11.03 28.94
C PHE A 213 7.02 -9.70 29.46
N PRO A 214 8.07 -9.67 30.30
CA PRO A 214 8.65 -8.40 30.76
C PRO A 214 9.18 -7.55 29.62
N ARG A 215 9.79 -8.18 28.60
CA ARG A 215 10.31 -7.49 27.40
C ARG A 215 9.19 -6.87 26.57
N PHE A 216 8.10 -7.62 26.36
CA PHE A 216 6.91 -7.10 25.71
C PHE A 216 6.27 -5.97 26.51
N SER A 217 6.10 -6.15 27.83
CA SER A 217 5.50 -5.17 28.74
C SER A 217 6.25 -3.85 28.74
N GLN A 218 7.58 -3.88 28.70
CA GLN A 218 8.40 -2.66 28.62
C GLN A 218 8.13 -1.90 27.33
N LYS A 219 8.13 -2.57 26.17
CA LYS A 219 7.84 -1.91 24.88
C LYS A 219 6.42 -1.37 24.82
N ASN A 220 5.47 -2.09 25.40
CA ASN A 220 4.08 -1.65 25.48
C ASN A 220 3.94 -0.39 26.33
N LYS A 221 4.66 -0.30 27.46
CA LYS A 221 4.71 0.90 28.32
C LYS A 221 5.32 2.11 27.61
N GLU A 222 6.34 1.91 26.79
CA GLU A 222 6.92 2.98 25.95
C GLU A 222 5.88 3.52 24.95
N ALA A 223 5.16 2.62 24.27
CA ALA A 223 4.10 3.01 23.35
C ALA A 223 2.94 3.73 24.06
N GLU A 224 2.52 3.25 25.24
CA GLU A 224 1.52 3.91 26.09
C GLU A 224 1.93 5.33 26.47
N THR A 225 3.20 5.53 26.84
CA THR A 225 3.73 6.85 27.19
C THR A 225 3.65 7.82 26.00
N HIS A 226 3.98 7.37 24.79
CA HIS A 226 3.88 8.19 23.59
C HIS A 226 2.44 8.44 23.17
N PHE A 227 1.56 7.45 23.32
CA PHE A 227 0.12 7.58 23.11
C PHE A 227 -0.49 8.63 24.03
N PHE A 228 -0.20 8.54 25.34
CA PHE A 228 -0.67 9.51 26.33
C PHE A 228 -0.22 10.93 25.98
N LYS A 229 1.07 11.13 25.69
CA LYS A 229 1.59 12.47 25.35
C LYS A 229 0.96 13.04 24.08
N ASN A 230 0.76 12.19 23.06
CA ASN A 230 0.10 12.61 21.82
C ASN A 230 -1.34 13.07 22.09
N ASN A 231 -2.11 12.25 22.82
CA ASN A 231 -3.50 12.56 23.12
C ASN A 231 -3.64 13.74 24.09
N PHE A 232 -2.72 13.89 25.05
CA PHE A 232 -2.69 15.04 25.93
C PHE A 232 -2.58 16.36 25.15
N PHE A 233 -1.66 16.46 24.20
CA PHE A 233 -1.56 17.68 23.38
C PHE A 233 -2.77 17.89 22.47
N GLN A 234 -3.35 16.82 21.92
CA GLN A 234 -4.60 16.93 21.14
C GLN A 234 -5.76 17.42 22.02
N SER A 235 -5.94 16.82 23.20
CA SER A 235 -6.99 17.25 24.15
C SER A 235 -6.79 18.68 24.62
N THR A 236 -5.53 19.12 24.84
CA THR A 236 -5.24 20.51 25.20
C THR A 236 -5.72 21.48 24.12
N ILE A 237 -5.49 21.18 22.84
CA ILE A 237 -6.00 22.00 21.74
C ILE A 237 -7.53 22.01 21.73
N THR A 238 -8.16 20.85 21.92
CA THR A 238 -9.63 20.76 21.98
C THR A 238 -10.19 21.63 23.09
N VAL A 239 -9.65 21.54 24.30
CA VAL A 239 -10.09 22.39 25.43
C VAL A 239 -9.91 23.88 25.16
N ILE A 240 -8.80 24.29 24.52
CA ILE A 240 -8.57 25.69 24.14
C ILE A 240 -9.64 26.13 23.12
N ASN A 241 -9.89 25.30 22.10
CA ASN A 241 -10.89 25.61 21.07
C ASN A 241 -12.31 25.70 21.66
N ASP A 242 -12.69 24.77 22.53
CA ASP A 242 -13.99 24.77 23.22
C ASP A 242 -14.14 26.02 24.11
N THR A 243 -13.08 26.36 24.84
CA THR A 243 -13.07 27.57 25.67
C THR A 243 -13.21 28.84 24.82
N CYS A 244 -12.48 28.95 23.72
CA CYS A 244 -12.65 30.03 22.75
C CYS A 244 -14.08 30.04 22.18
N GLY A 245 -14.66 28.87 21.90
CA GLY A 245 -16.04 28.72 21.44
C GLY A 245 -17.06 29.28 22.43
N TRP A 246 -16.89 29.01 23.73
CA TRP A 246 -17.75 29.57 24.78
C TRP A 246 -17.61 31.09 24.89
N PHE A 247 -16.39 31.63 24.83
CA PHE A 247 -16.18 33.08 24.80
C PHE A 247 -16.84 33.72 23.57
N ILE A 248 -16.76 33.07 22.41
CA ILE A 248 -17.44 33.51 21.17
C ILE A 248 -18.93 33.55 21.38
N GLN A 249 -19.56 32.49 21.92
CA GLN A 249 -21.01 32.44 22.12
C GLN A 249 -21.52 33.46 23.15
N ILE A 250 -20.88 33.51 24.32
CA ILE A 250 -21.29 34.44 25.38
C ILE A 250 -21.07 35.89 24.94
N GLY A 251 -19.90 36.18 24.37
CA GLY A 251 -19.60 37.53 23.89
C GLY A 251 -20.49 37.98 22.74
N LEU A 252 -20.86 37.06 21.82
CA LEU A 252 -21.80 37.34 20.76
C LEU A 252 -23.19 37.74 21.31
N LEU A 253 -23.68 37.01 22.35
CA LEU A 253 -24.94 37.35 23.00
C LEU A 253 -24.87 38.72 23.68
N LEU A 254 -23.79 39.01 24.43
CA LEU A 254 -23.61 40.28 25.12
C LEU A 254 -23.52 41.47 24.14
N ILE A 255 -22.66 41.33 23.11
CA ILE A 255 -22.52 42.36 22.06
C ILE A 255 -23.81 42.51 21.27
N GLY A 256 -24.47 41.38 20.94
CA GLY A 256 -25.76 41.40 20.25
C GLY A 256 -26.86 42.12 21.03
N ILE A 257 -27.02 41.85 22.33
CA ILE A 257 -27.97 42.55 23.21
C ILE A 257 -27.66 44.05 23.25
N PHE A 258 -26.37 44.42 23.35
CA PHE A 258 -25.97 45.82 23.37
C PHE A 258 -26.33 46.54 22.05
N LEU A 259 -26.03 45.92 20.89
CA LEU A 259 -26.37 46.48 19.58
C LEU A 259 -27.87 46.52 19.32
N ILE A 260 -28.64 45.55 19.82
CA ILE A 260 -30.11 45.59 19.73
C ILE A 260 -30.66 46.78 20.53
N ARG A 261 -30.11 47.05 21.72
CA ARG A 261 -30.49 48.22 22.52
C ARG A 261 -30.20 49.56 21.81
N GLN A 262 -29.14 49.59 21.02
CA GLN A 262 -28.77 50.77 20.19
C GLN A 262 -29.55 50.86 18.89
N GLN A 263 -30.41 49.89 18.55
CA GLN A 263 -31.14 49.76 17.31
C GLN A 263 -30.25 49.55 16.07
N GLU A 264 -29.00 49.08 16.26
CA GLU A 264 -28.06 48.77 15.20
C GLU A 264 -28.17 47.29 14.75
N LEU A 265 -28.91 46.45 15.47
CA LEU A 265 -29.14 45.04 15.18
C LEU A 265 -30.54 44.65 15.59
N THR A 266 -31.16 43.74 14.87
CA THR A 266 -32.43 43.12 15.25
C THR A 266 -32.23 41.73 15.87
N PHE A 267 -33.21 41.27 16.65
CA PHE A 267 -33.14 39.95 17.28
C PHE A 267 -33.04 38.80 16.25
N PRO A 268 -33.79 38.79 15.11
CA PRO A 268 -33.61 37.80 14.05
C PRO A 268 -32.21 37.81 13.42
N GLU A 269 -31.61 38.97 13.24
CA GLU A 269 -30.23 39.10 12.71
C GLU A 269 -29.21 38.48 13.69
N LEU A 270 -29.41 38.70 15.00
CA LEU A 270 -28.58 38.05 16.01
C LEU A 270 -28.70 36.52 15.95
N LEU A 271 -29.93 35.99 15.78
CA LEU A 271 -30.16 34.55 15.62
C LEU A 271 -29.49 34.02 14.35
N ALA A 272 -29.62 34.72 13.22
CA ALA A 272 -28.97 34.33 11.96
C ALA A 272 -27.44 34.31 12.07
N ILE A 273 -26.84 35.31 12.73
CA ILE A 273 -25.41 35.34 13.02
C ILE A 273 -25.02 34.14 13.89
N THR A 274 -25.74 33.87 14.97
CA THR A 274 -25.48 32.76 15.89
C THR A 274 -25.41 31.42 15.15
N GLN A 275 -26.31 31.17 14.20
CA GLN A 275 -26.28 29.96 13.36
C GLN A 275 -25.10 29.94 12.39
N SER A 276 -24.61 31.09 11.95
CA SER A 276 -23.49 31.20 11.02
C SER A 276 -22.12 31.20 11.71
N VAL A 277 -22.02 31.35 13.03
CA VAL A 277 -20.74 31.38 13.78
C VAL A 277 -19.84 30.20 13.43
N GLU A 278 -20.40 29.00 13.36
CA GLU A 278 -19.63 27.79 13.06
C GLU A 278 -19.01 27.81 11.66
N THR A 279 -19.51 28.60 10.72
CA THR A 279 -18.89 28.74 9.39
C THR A 279 -17.53 29.42 9.45
N ILE A 280 -17.30 30.28 10.44
CA ILE A 280 -16.03 30.95 10.69
C ILE A 280 -15.15 30.13 11.65
N THR A 281 -15.71 29.60 12.73
CA THR A 281 -14.93 28.96 13.80
C THR A 281 -14.45 27.55 13.43
N THR A 282 -15.32 26.72 12.83
CA THR A 282 -15.00 25.33 12.48
C THR A 282 -13.78 25.20 11.57
N PRO A 283 -13.61 25.96 10.48
CA PRO A 283 -12.44 25.91 9.62
C PRO A 283 -11.13 26.09 10.38
N ILE A 284 -11.11 26.99 11.34
CA ILE A 284 -9.91 27.35 12.09
C ILE A 284 -9.62 26.29 13.18
N PHE A 285 -10.64 25.85 13.90
CA PHE A 285 -10.50 24.83 14.96
C PHE A 285 -10.03 23.48 14.41
N TRP A 286 -10.49 23.10 13.24
CA TRP A 286 -10.10 21.84 12.59
C TRP A 286 -8.85 21.91 11.70
N LEU A 287 -8.29 23.11 11.49
CA LEU A 287 -7.12 23.28 10.63
C LEU A 287 -5.93 22.47 11.09
N SER A 288 -5.72 22.36 12.42
CA SER A 288 -4.64 21.54 13.00
C SER A 288 -4.76 20.05 12.63
N THR A 289 -5.97 19.51 12.69
CA THR A 289 -6.28 18.12 12.31
C THR A 289 -5.95 17.90 10.85
N VAL A 290 -6.42 18.78 9.97
CA VAL A 290 -6.16 18.71 8.52
C VAL A 290 -4.67 18.80 8.20
N LEU A 291 -3.94 19.71 8.84
CA LEU A 291 -2.49 19.81 8.67
C LEU A 291 -1.78 18.54 9.16
N THR A 292 -2.18 17.99 10.30
CA THR A 292 -1.62 16.74 10.83
C THR A 292 -1.88 15.58 9.86
N GLU A 293 -3.06 15.47 9.27
CA GLU A 293 -3.38 14.46 8.25
C GLU A 293 -2.54 14.61 6.98
N LEU A 294 -2.30 15.83 6.51
CA LEU A 294 -1.41 16.09 5.38
C LEU A 294 0.05 15.70 5.68
N TYR A 295 0.54 16.02 6.89
CA TYR A 295 1.90 15.70 7.30
C TYR A 295 2.11 14.21 7.53
N SER A 296 1.17 13.52 8.21
CA SER A 296 1.28 12.09 8.51
C SER A 296 1.36 11.20 7.26
N THR A 297 0.79 11.67 6.15
CA THR A 297 0.82 10.95 4.87
C THR A 297 2.05 11.24 4.01
N LYS A 298 2.88 12.21 4.38
CA LYS A 298 3.96 12.75 3.52
C LYS A 298 5.00 11.70 3.12
N GLU A 299 5.49 10.91 4.08
CA GLU A 299 6.52 9.91 3.79
C GLU A 299 5.97 8.75 2.96
N ILE A 300 4.76 8.29 3.25
CA ILE A 300 4.09 7.24 2.47
C ILE A 300 3.89 7.71 1.02
N ARG A 301 3.46 8.96 0.83
CA ARG A 301 3.29 9.53 -0.52
C ARG A 301 4.59 9.60 -1.30
N LYS A 302 5.72 9.91 -0.66
CA LYS A 302 7.03 9.88 -1.32
C LYS A 302 7.39 8.48 -1.81
N VAL A 303 7.18 7.45 -0.99
CA VAL A 303 7.42 6.05 -1.38
C VAL A 303 6.54 5.68 -2.58
N ASN A 304 5.27 6.06 -2.53
CA ASN A 304 4.32 5.81 -3.61
C ASN A 304 4.71 6.56 -4.91
N ASP A 305 5.15 7.80 -4.80
CA ASP A 305 5.59 8.58 -5.97
C ASP A 305 6.82 7.96 -6.65
N VAL A 306 7.81 7.51 -5.86
CA VAL A 306 8.99 6.81 -6.37
C VAL A 306 8.56 5.52 -7.08
N LEU A 307 7.70 4.71 -6.44
CA LEU A 307 7.26 3.45 -7.03
C LEU A 307 6.50 3.65 -8.35
N LEU A 308 5.63 4.65 -8.42
CA LEU A 308 4.83 4.95 -9.62
C LEU A 308 5.62 5.62 -10.74
N SER A 309 6.77 6.23 -10.46
CA SER A 309 7.62 6.90 -11.43
C SER A 309 8.82 6.06 -11.88
N THR A 310 9.04 4.89 -11.29
CA THR A 310 10.16 4.02 -11.67
C THR A 310 9.83 3.33 -12.99
N GLU A 311 10.64 3.61 -14.00
CA GLU A 311 10.63 2.89 -15.28
C GLU A 311 11.56 1.68 -15.20
N PRO A 312 11.26 0.60 -15.94
CA PRO A 312 12.16 -0.56 -15.99
C PRO A 312 13.48 -0.17 -16.69
N GLU A 313 14.58 -0.39 -15.98
CA GLU A 313 15.93 -0.07 -16.50
C GLU A 313 16.54 -1.20 -17.36
N LEU A 314 15.92 -2.39 -17.38
CA LEU A 314 16.49 -3.56 -18.05
C LEU A 314 16.02 -3.66 -19.50
N LEU A 315 16.99 -3.87 -20.40
CA LEU A 315 16.72 -4.14 -21.81
C LEU A 315 16.27 -5.59 -21.97
N HIS A 316 15.16 -5.81 -22.68
CA HIS A 316 14.79 -7.16 -23.09
C HIS A 316 15.79 -7.68 -24.12
N SER A 317 16.50 -8.77 -23.78
CA SER A 317 17.32 -9.45 -24.77
C SER A 317 16.42 -10.39 -25.59
N SER A 318 16.50 -10.28 -26.92
CA SER A 318 15.86 -11.22 -27.84
C SER A 318 16.80 -12.36 -28.26
N ILE A 319 18.07 -12.32 -27.86
CA ILE A 319 19.09 -13.27 -28.30
C ILE A 319 19.39 -14.25 -27.17
N VAL A 320 19.12 -15.53 -27.41
CA VAL A 320 19.56 -16.62 -26.52
C VAL A 320 21.09 -16.70 -26.54
N PRO A 321 21.76 -16.51 -25.39
CA PRO A 321 23.21 -16.57 -25.39
C PRO A 321 23.71 -17.99 -25.64
N LYS A 322 24.75 -18.11 -26.49
CA LYS A 322 25.48 -19.38 -26.71
C LYS A 322 26.40 -19.73 -25.56
N THR A 323 26.94 -18.68 -24.90
CA THR A 323 27.85 -18.84 -23.76
C THR A 323 27.50 -17.83 -22.64
N ILE A 324 27.74 -18.25 -21.40
CA ILE A 324 27.68 -17.39 -20.21
C ILE A 324 29.04 -17.52 -19.50
N LEU A 325 29.83 -16.45 -19.53
CA LEU A 325 31.17 -16.41 -18.93
C LEU A 325 31.13 -15.69 -17.58
N PHE A 326 31.53 -16.40 -16.52
CA PHE A 326 31.79 -15.84 -15.20
C PHE A 326 33.29 -15.53 -15.10
N ASN A 327 33.64 -14.26 -14.92
CA ASN A 327 35.03 -13.81 -14.84
C ASN A 327 35.25 -13.13 -13.48
N ASN A 328 36.01 -13.83 -12.60
CA ASN A 328 36.31 -13.38 -11.24
C ASN A 328 35.12 -12.89 -10.44
N VAL A 329 34.00 -13.63 -10.49
CA VAL A 329 32.77 -13.23 -9.82
C VAL A 329 32.86 -13.51 -8.33
N LEU A 330 32.78 -12.46 -7.51
CA LEU A 330 32.78 -12.52 -6.05
C LEU A 330 31.49 -11.93 -5.49
N ILE A 331 30.79 -12.72 -4.69
CA ILE A 331 29.59 -12.27 -3.97
C ILE A 331 29.98 -12.03 -2.52
N THR A 332 29.72 -10.85 -2.00
CA THR A 332 29.93 -10.53 -0.58
C THR A 332 28.58 -10.54 0.15
N TYR A 333 28.42 -11.45 1.10
CA TYR A 333 27.30 -11.56 2.02
C TYR A 333 27.77 -11.22 3.42
N GLU A 334 27.34 -10.07 3.97
CA GLU A 334 27.71 -9.60 5.31
C GLU A 334 29.20 -9.80 5.63
N GLU A 335 29.58 -10.96 6.20
CA GLU A 335 30.97 -11.30 6.55
C GLU A 335 31.54 -12.43 5.70
N LYS A 336 30.77 -13.02 4.77
CA LYS A 336 31.20 -14.17 3.97
C LYS A 336 31.31 -13.85 2.49
N ASN A 337 32.49 -14.17 1.91
CA ASN A 337 32.70 -14.07 0.48
C ASN A 337 32.52 -15.44 -0.19
N ILE A 338 31.80 -15.45 -1.31
CA ILE A 338 31.59 -16.62 -2.17
C ILE A 338 32.27 -16.35 -3.50
N GLY A 339 33.22 -17.20 -3.88
CA GLY A 339 34.03 -17.06 -5.07
C GLY A 339 35.51 -16.90 -4.74
N PRO A 340 36.41 -16.48 -5.69
CA PRO A 340 36.03 -16.04 -7.05
C PRO A 340 35.56 -17.20 -7.94
N ILE A 341 34.46 -16.98 -8.67
CA ILE A 341 33.88 -17.94 -9.61
C ILE A 341 34.42 -17.61 -11.00
N ASN A 342 35.09 -18.60 -11.62
CA ASN A 342 35.58 -18.56 -12.99
C ASN A 342 35.03 -19.78 -13.71
N LEU A 343 34.06 -19.58 -14.62
CA LEU A 343 33.32 -20.65 -15.27
C LEU A 343 32.75 -20.18 -16.58
N GLU A 344 32.73 -21.03 -17.60
CA GLU A 344 32.01 -20.77 -18.84
C GLU A 344 30.93 -21.84 -19.05
N LEU A 345 29.69 -21.42 -19.23
CA LEU A 345 28.55 -22.28 -19.51
C LEU A 345 28.19 -22.19 -20.99
N TYR A 346 27.96 -23.34 -21.62
CA TYR A 346 27.58 -23.45 -23.03
C TYR A 346 26.12 -23.82 -23.18
N SER A 347 25.43 -23.18 -24.10
CA SER A 347 24.03 -23.47 -24.41
C SER A 347 23.84 -24.92 -24.85
N GLY A 348 22.77 -25.57 -24.38
CA GLY A 348 22.44 -26.97 -24.67
C GLY A 348 23.15 -28.00 -23.77
N LYS A 349 24.18 -27.63 -23.02
CA LYS A 349 24.84 -28.52 -22.07
C LYS A 349 24.07 -28.62 -20.74
N LYS A 350 24.30 -29.72 -20.03
CA LYS A 350 23.70 -30.09 -18.76
C LYS A 350 24.74 -30.13 -17.66
N TYR A 351 24.57 -29.30 -16.65
CA TYR A 351 25.51 -29.13 -15.55
C TYR A 351 24.91 -29.57 -14.23
N ILE A 352 25.66 -30.31 -13.45
CA ILE A 352 25.35 -30.56 -12.03
C ILE A 352 26.30 -29.70 -11.20
N ILE A 353 25.74 -29.02 -10.20
CA ILE A 353 26.49 -28.21 -9.25
C ILE A 353 26.46 -28.92 -7.90
N ILE A 354 27.65 -29.33 -7.42
CA ILE A 354 27.82 -29.99 -6.13
C ILE A 354 28.74 -29.18 -5.21
N GLY A 355 28.62 -29.40 -3.91
CA GLY A 355 29.50 -28.76 -2.93
C GLY A 355 28.91 -28.86 -1.52
N LYS A 356 29.71 -28.50 -0.52
CA LYS A 356 29.30 -28.51 0.90
C LYS A 356 28.15 -27.53 1.16
N ASN A 357 27.39 -27.74 2.25
CA ASN A 357 26.40 -26.77 2.66
C ASN A 357 27.07 -25.42 2.94
N GLY A 358 26.48 -24.34 2.41
CA GLY A 358 27.05 -23.00 2.52
C GLY A 358 28.21 -22.68 1.57
N SER A 359 28.52 -23.54 0.57
CA SER A 359 29.56 -23.24 -0.46
C SER A 359 29.12 -22.16 -1.48
N GLY A 360 27.81 -21.82 -1.55
CA GLY A 360 27.32 -20.79 -2.45
C GLY A 360 26.53 -21.30 -3.65
N LYS A 361 26.19 -22.60 -3.71
CA LYS A 361 25.42 -23.21 -4.82
C LYS A 361 24.13 -22.45 -5.17
N SER A 362 23.25 -22.22 -4.17
CA SER A 362 22.02 -21.45 -4.40
C SER A 362 22.31 -19.99 -4.72
N SER A 363 23.40 -19.40 -4.18
CA SER A 363 23.84 -18.04 -4.54
C SER A 363 24.29 -17.95 -5.99
N PHE A 364 24.89 -18.99 -6.51
CA PHE A 364 25.26 -19.07 -7.93
C PHE A 364 24.01 -19.06 -8.84
N LEU A 365 22.99 -19.85 -8.51
CA LEU A 365 21.70 -19.78 -9.24
C LEU A 365 21.06 -18.41 -9.11
N LYS A 366 21.14 -17.76 -7.94
CA LYS A 366 20.60 -16.41 -7.70
C LYS A 366 21.30 -15.30 -8.49
N LEU A 367 22.54 -15.50 -8.94
CA LEU A 367 23.18 -14.60 -9.91
C LEU A 367 22.46 -14.67 -11.26
N LEU A 368 22.17 -15.89 -11.75
CA LEU A 368 21.51 -16.10 -13.03
C LEU A 368 20.03 -15.67 -13.00
N THR A 369 19.31 -15.91 -11.91
CA THR A 369 17.95 -15.39 -11.73
C THR A 369 17.91 -13.88 -11.49
N GLN A 370 19.08 -13.24 -11.37
CA GLN A 370 19.23 -11.82 -11.06
C GLN A 370 18.59 -11.40 -9.71
N GLU A 371 18.40 -12.33 -8.79
CA GLU A 371 18.08 -12.02 -7.39
C GLU A 371 19.25 -11.30 -6.71
N ILE A 372 20.48 -11.69 -7.08
CA ILE A 372 21.72 -11.04 -6.69
C ILE A 372 22.30 -10.32 -7.92
N ASN A 373 22.33 -9.01 -7.89
CA ASN A 373 22.98 -8.22 -8.95
C ASN A 373 24.13 -7.33 -8.42
N GLN A 374 24.46 -7.44 -7.11
CA GLN A 374 25.62 -6.79 -6.49
C GLN A 374 26.72 -7.84 -6.28
N TYR A 375 27.69 -7.89 -7.19
CA TYR A 375 28.85 -8.75 -7.15
C TYR A 375 30.04 -8.03 -7.78
N GLN A 376 31.28 -8.42 -7.42
CA GLN A 376 32.49 -7.99 -8.10
C GLN A 376 32.75 -8.93 -9.29
N GLY A 377 33.59 -8.50 -10.25
CA GLY A 377 33.82 -9.24 -11.49
C GLY A 377 32.72 -8.98 -12.52
N LYS A 378 32.67 -9.83 -13.55
CA LYS A 378 31.74 -9.70 -14.69
C LYS A 378 31.07 -11.03 -15.04
N ILE A 379 29.81 -11.00 -15.40
CA ILE A 379 29.08 -12.12 -16.02
C ILE A 379 28.67 -11.66 -17.41
N LEU A 380 29.25 -12.29 -18.44
CA LEU A 380 29.13 -11.88 -19.83
C LEU A 380 28.32 -12.90 -20.63
N LEU A 381 27.32 -12.44 -21.33
CA LEU A 381 26.56 -13.21 -22.31
C LEU A 381 27.23 -13.07 -23.68
N ASN A 382 27.58 -14.21 -24.29
CA ASN A 382 28.36 -14.26 -25.55
C ASN A 382 29.63 -13.42 -25.49
N GLN A 383 30.29 -13.33 -24.32
CA GLN A 383 31.50 -12.55 -24.06
C GLN A 383 31.38 -11.03 -24.33
N GLN A 384 30.18 -10.52 -24.61
CA GLN A 384 29.98 -9.13 -25.01
C GLN A 384 29.07 -8.36 -24.06
N GLN A 385 27.93 -8.91 -23.71
CA GLN A 385 26.87 -8.22 -22.98
C GLN A 385 26.87 -8.60 -21.51
N GLU A 386 26.93 -7.63 -20.60
CA GLU A 386 26.89 -7.90 -19.16
C GLU A 386 25.48 -8.30 -18.70
N LEU A 387 25.37 -9.37 -17.91
CA LEU A 387 24.10 -9.92 -17.41
C LEU A 387 23.24 -8.87 -16.66
N ARG A 388 23.87 -7.92 -15.95
CA ARG A 388 23.16 -6.87 -15.19
C ARG A 388 22.37 -5.90 -16.07
N THR A 389 22.70 -5.78 -17.36
CA THR A 389 22.07 -4.82 -18.27
C THR A 389 20.89 -5.42 -19.04
N VAL A 390 20.60 -6.70 -18.84
CA VAL A 390 19.60 -7.47 -19.59
C VAL A 390 18.59 -8.06 -18.64
N ASP A 391 17.33 -8.09 -19.02
CA ASP A 391 16.32 -8.91 -18.36
C ASP A 391 16.48 -10.37 -18.80
N PHE A 392 17.23 -11.14 -18.00
CA PHE A 392 17.49 -12.54 -18.27
C PHE A 392 16.35 -13.48 -17.79
N SER A 393 15.42 -12.97 -17.00
CA SER A 393 14.30 -13.74 -16.44
C SER A 393 13.43 -14.39 -17.50
N THR A 394 13.31 -13.77 -18.67
CA THR A 394 12.53 -14.29 -19.80
C THR A 394 13.14 -15.55 -20.45
N MET A 395 14.41 -15.84 -20.15
CA MET A 395 15.15 -16.99 -20.70
C MET A 395 15.26 -18.16 -19.72
N ILE A 396 14.79 -18.00 -18.49
CA ILE A 396 14.95 -18.97 -17.42
C ILE A 396 13.64 -19.65 -17.08
N GLY A 397 13.64 -20.98 -17.05
CA GLY A 397 12.70 -21.80 -16.28
C GLY A 397 13.33 -22.09 -14.94
N TYR A 398 12.68 -21.74 -13.83
CA TYR A 398 13.23 -21.91 -12.49
C TYR A 398 12.39 -22.84 -11.64
N VAL A 399 13.04 -23.85 -11.07
CA VAL A 399 12.48 -24.78 -10.09
C VAL A 399 13.19 -24.56 -8.77
N SER A 400 12.52 -23.92 -7.83
CA SER A 400 13.07 -23.60 -6.51
C SER A 400 13.03 -24.78 -5.56
N GLN A 401 13.90 -24.80 -4.57
CA GLN A 401 13.98 -25.83 -3.52
C GLN A 401 12.64 -26.08 -2.82
N LYS A 402 11.91 -25.02 -2.50
CA LYS A 402 10.52 -25.09 -2.01
C LYS A 402 9.61 -24.72 -3.16
N ALA A 403 8.95 -25.72 -3.76
CA ALA A 403 8.04 -25.51 -4.87
C ALA A 403 6.92 -24.52 -4.47
N LYS A 404 6.84 -23.38 -5.16
CA LYS A 404 5.78 -22.39 -4.92
C LYS A 404 4.69 -22.55 -5.97
N LEU A 405 3.50 -22.90 -5.50
CA LEU A 405 2.30 -22.93 -6.31
C LEU A 405 1.36 -21.80 -5.89
N TYR A 406 0.59 -21.33 -6.85
CA TYR A 406 -0.44 -20.32 -6.65
C TYR A 406 -1.79 -21.00 -6.51
N ASP A 407 -2.73 -20.36 -5.83
CA ASP A 407 -4.10 -20.83 -5.69
C ASP A 407 -4.75 -21.04 -7.07
N GLY A 408 -5.33 -22.21 -7.27
CA GLY A 408 -5.89 -22.66 -8.53
C GLY A 408 -5.68 -24.14 -8.78
N THR A 409 -5.89 -24.60 -10.02
CA THR A 409 -5.67 -25.98 -10.44
C THR A 409 -4.20 -26.25 -10.77
N VAL A 410 -3.84 -27.53 -10.78
CA VAL A 410 -2.52 -27.99 -11.24
C VAL A 410 -2.28 -27.55 -12.69
N ALA A 411 -3.26 -27.71 -13.58
CA ALA A 411 -3.17 -27.29 -14.96
C ALA A 411 -2.91 -25.78 -15.12
N GLU A 412 -3.60 -24.94 -14.35
CA GLU A 412 -3.36 -23.49 -14.34
C GLU A 412 -1.94 -23.16 -13.88
N ASN A 413 -1.44 -23.85 -12.87
CA ASN A 413 -0.09 -23.65 -12.37
C ASN A 413 0.98 -24.10 -13.37
N ILE A 414 0.76 -25.19 -14.12
CA ILE A 414 1.67 -25.65 -15.20
C ILE A 414 1.70 -24.62 -16.33
N THR A 415 0.55 -24.06 -16.72
CA THR A 415 0.43 -23.09 -17.82
C THR A 415 0.75 -21.66 -17.41
N SER A 416 1.23 -21.44 -16.17
CA SER A 416 1.48 -20.10 -15.59
C SER A 416 0.26 -19.18 -15.74
N PHE A 417 -0.96 -19.71 -15.57
CA PHE A 417 -2.24 -19.02 -15.71
C PHE A 417 -2.50 -18.43 -17.12
N ASN A 418 -1.73 -18.87 -18.12
CA ASN A 418 -1.99 -18.53 -19.51
C ASN A 418 -3.06 -19.46 -20.12
N LYS A 419 -3.66 -19.02 -21.22
CA LYS A 419 -4.57 -19.88 -21.99
C LYS A 419 -3.84 -21.17 -22.42
N PRO A 420 -4.31 -22.37 -21.99
CA PRO A 420 -3.58 -23.60 -22.21
C PRO A 420 -3.55 -23.99 -23.70
N ASN A 421 -2.37 -24.35 -24.19
CA ASN A 421 -2.26 -25.23 -25.36
C ASN A 421 -2.50 -26.65 -24.87
N LYS A 422 -3.66 -27.22 -25.19
CA LYS A 422 -4.11 -28.51 -24.67
C LYS A 422 -3.18 -29.67 -25.04
N GLU A 423 -2.66 -29.69 -26.27
CA GLU A 423 -1.75 -30.74 -26.74
C GLU A 423 -0.44 -30.71 -25.97
N LYS A 424 0.19 -29.53 -25.89
CA LYS A 424 1.44 -29.34 -25.13
C LYS A 424 1.27 -29.61 -23.65
N LEU A 425 0.15 -29.18 -23.04
CA LEU A 425 -0.14 -29.45 -21.65
C LEU A 425 -0.29 -30.95 -21.38
N HIS A 426 -0.96 -31.67 -22.25
CA HIS A 426 -1.15 -33.11 -22.16
C HIS A 426 0.17 -33.86 -22.35
N GLU A 427 0.98 -33.47 -23.33
CA GLU A 427 2.31 -34.07 -23.60
C GLU A 427 3.21 -33.94 -22.36
N ILE A 428 3.37 -32.72 -21.85
CA ILE A 428 4.24 -32.47 -20.69
C ILE A 428 3.66 -33.08 -19.42
N GLY A 429 2.34 -33.00 -19.23
CA GLY A 429 1.67 -33.61 -18.10
C GLY A 429 1.88 -35.12 -18.07
N LYS A 430 1.71 -35.81 -19.20
CA LYS A 430 2.01 -37.24 -19.31
C LYS A 430 3.50 -37.57 -19.08
N LYS A 431 4.40 -36.73 -19.60
CA LYS A 431 5.84 -36.90 -19.40
C LYS A 431 6.22 -36.82 -17.92
N VAL A 432 5.61 -35.88 -17.15
CA VAL A 432 5.93 -35.64 -15.74
C VAL A 432 5.11 -36.53 -14.79
N PHE A 433 3.81 -36.70 -15.01
CA PHE A 433 2.90 -37.41 -14.08
C PHE A 433 2.49 -38.80 -14.58
N GLY A 434 2.79 -39.17 -15.83
CA GLY A 434 2.35 -40.42 -16.41
C GLY A 434 0.84 -40.48 -16.59
N ALA A 435 0.24 -41.65 -16.36
CA ALA A 435 -1.19 -41.88 -16.49
C ALA A 435 -2.05 -41.06 -15.50
N ASN A 436 -1.46 -40.64 -14.37
CA ASN A 436 -2.17 -39.88 -13.33
C ASN A 436 -2.45 -38.42 -13.71
N PHE A 437 -1.91 -37.93 -14.82
CA PHE A 437 -2.05 -36.52 -15.21
C PHE A 437 -3.50 -36.09 -15.34
N GLU A 438 -4.36 -36.89 -15.93
CA GLU A 438 -5.79 -36.58 -16.12
C GLU A 438 -6.53 -36.34 -14.80
N ILE A 439 -6.15 -37.09 -13.76
CA ILE A 439 -6.72 -36.97 -12.41
C ILE A 439 -6.16 -35.72 -11.71
N ILE A 440 -4.84 -35.54 -11.75
CA ILE A 440 -4.14 -34.48 -11.02
C ILE A 440 -4.37 -33.10 -11.66
N SER A 441 -4.52 -33.01 -12.98
CA SER A 441 -4.60 -31.74 -13.69
C SER A 441 -5.69 -30.78 -13.20
N ASN A 442 -6.84 -31.33 -12.78
CA ASN A 442 -7.99 -30.58 -12.28
C ASN A 442 -8.01 -30.41 -10.76
N GLN A 443 -7.06 -31.04 -10.02
CA GLN A 443 -7.00 -30.90 -8.57
C GLN A 443 -6.57 -29.49 -8.16
N SER A 444 -7.09 -29.03 -7.01
CA SER A 444 -6.63 -27.82 -6.36
C SER A 444 -5.22 -28.00 -5.83
N THR A 445 -4.38 -26.99 -6.02
CA THR A 445 -3.00 -26.97 -5.48
C THR A 445 -2.95 -27.02 -3.94
N ALA A 446 -4.05 -26.74 -3.25
CA ALA A 446 -4.14 -26.84 -1.80
C ALA A 446 -4.15 -28.31 -1.28
N THR A 447 -4.45 -29.28 -2.14
CA THR A 447 -4.61 -30.70 -1.75
C THR A 447 -3.46 -31.59 -2.18
N ILE A 448 -2.48 -31.08 -2.94
CA ILE A 448 -1.35 -31.87 -3.43
C ILE A 448 -0.20 -31.94 -2.42
N SER A 449 0.54 -33.05 -2.47
CA SER A 449 1.73 -33.26 -1.62
C SER A 449 2.91 -32.38 -2.03
N GLY A 450 3.90 -32.26 -1.14
CA GLY A 450 5.14 -31.51 -1.44
C GLY A 450 5.91 -32.07 -2.63
N GLY A 451 5.94 -33.39 -2.80
CA GLY A 451 6.55 -34.05 -3.97
C GLY A 451 5.82 -33.75 -5.26
N GLU A 452 4.49 -33.81 -5.27
CA GLU A 452 3.66 -33.42 -6.42
C GLU A 452 3.81 -31.93 -6.76
N ALA A 453 3.91 -31.06 -5.74
CA ALA A 453 4.17 -29.64 -5.95
C ALA A 453 5.49 -29.39 -6.67
N MET A 454 6.54 -30.17 -6.37
CA MET A 454 7.82 -30.14 -7.08
C MET A 454 7.64 -30.56 -8.54
N LEU A 455 6.90 -31.65 -8.80
CA LEU A 455 6.61 -32.09 -10.17
C LEU A 455 5.80 -31.06 -10.98
N VAL A 456 4.82 -30.38 -10.33
CA VAL A 456 4.09 -29.26 -10.97
C VAL A 456 5.03 -28.11 -11.31
N SER A 457 5.97 -27.76 -10.42
CA SER A 457 6.95 -26.71 -10.68
C SER A 457 7.88 -27.05 -11.84
N LEU A 458 8.30 -28.32 -11.93
CA LEU A 458 9.09 -28.82 -13.06
C LEU A 458 8.27 -28.81 -14.36
N ALA A 459 7.01 -29.30 -14.33
CA ALA A 459 6.13 -29.28 -15.49
C ALA A 459 5.89 -27.86 -16.00
N ARG A 460 5.73 -26.87 -15.10
CA ARG A 460 5.66 -25.44 -15.44
C ARG A 460 6.92 -24.98 -16.19
N ALA A 461 8.09 -25.28 -15.66
CA ALA A 461 9.36 -24.88 -16.27
C ALA A 461 9.59 -25.52 -17.65
N LEU A 462 9.15 -26.76 -17.85
CA LEU A 462 9.16 -27.44 -19.14
C LEU A 462 8.11 -26.87 -20.11
N TYR A 463 6.91 -26.56 -19.62
CA TYR A 463 5.82 -25.97 -20.41
C TYR A 463 6.19 -24.60 -20.95
N GLU A 464 6.80 -23.74 -20.13
CA GLU A 464 7.28 -22.41 -20.55
C GLU A 464 8.33 -22.47 -21.65
N ASN A 465 8.99 -23.62 -21.82
CA ASN A 465 9.96 -23.90 -22.87
C ASN A 465 11.11 -22.87 -22.97
N ARG A 466 11.61 -22.40 -21.83
CA ARG A 466 12.71 -21.46 -21.76
C ARG A 466 14.05 -22.15 -22.10
N PRO A 467 15.03 -21.43 -22.70
CA PRO A 467 16.32 -22.04 -23.10
C PRO A 467 17.19 -22.52 -21.93
N PHE A 468 17.09 -21.89 -20.76
CA PHE A 468 17.82 -22.26 -19.54
C PHE A 468 16.86 -22.81 -18.49
N LEU A 469 17.22 -23.93 -17.87
CA LEU A 469 16.47 -24.57 -16.81
C LEU A 469 17.35 -24.62 -15.56
N LEU A 470 17.00 -23.79 -14.56
CA LEU A 470 17.70 -23.73 -13.28
C LEU A 470 16.89 -24.51 -12.24
N VAL A 471 17.53 -25.45 -11.56
CA VAL A 471 16.86 -26.36 -10.62
C VAL A 471 17.65 -26.37 -9.30
N ASP A 472 17.04 -25.90 -8.22
CA ASP A 472 17.67 -25.82 -6.91
C ASP A 472 17.16 -26.95 -6.02
N GLU A 473 18.01 -27.96 -5.75
CA GLU A 473 17.75 -29.09 -4.85
C GLU A 473 16.39 -29.80 -5.06
N PRO A 474 16.07 -30.27 -6.27
CA PRO A 474 14.76 -30.85 -6.57
C PRO A 474 14.44 -32.13 -5.81
N THR A 475 15.43 -32.65 -5.11
CA THR A 475 15.36 -33.96 -4.43
C THR A 475 15.11 -33.89 -2.94
N SER A 476 15.10 -32.66 -2.37
CA SER A 476 15.00 -32.45 -0.91
C SER A 476 13.61 -32.80 -0.31
N SER A 477 12.57 -32.84 -1.13
CA SER A 477 11.18 -33.09 -0.71
C SER A 477 10.49 -34.23 -1.48
N THR A 478 11.26 -35.00 -2.28
CA THR A 478 10.75 -36.10 -3.10
C THR A 478 11.30 -37.45 -2.62
N ASP A 479 10.53 -38.51 -2.82
CA ASP A 479 11.00 -39.88 -2.62
C ASP A 479 12.06 -40.26 -3.70
N LYS A 480 12.69 -41.42 -3.54
CA LYS A 480 13.76 -41.87 -4.44
C LYS A 480 13.27 -42.02 -5.89
N GLU A 481 12.05 -42.53 -6.08
CA GLU A 481 11.47 -42.76 -7.42
C GLU A 481 11.21 -41.44 -8.15
N ASN A 482 10.58 -40.49 -7.49
CA ASN A 482 10.34 -39.14 -8.07
C ASN A 482 11.66 -38.39 -8.29
N THR A 483 12.65 -38.58 -7.43
CA THR A 483 14.00 -38.02 -7.61
C THR A 483 14.65 -38.53 -8.91
N GLU A 484 14.66 -39.82 -9.13
CA GLU A 484 15.23 -40.43 -10.35
C GLU A 484 14.50 -39.98 -11.61
N LYS A 485 13.16 -39.87 -11.53
CA LYS A 485 12.32 -39.37 -12.60
C LYS A 485 12.63 -37.91 -12.96
N VAL A 486 12.73 -37.03 -11.95
CA VAL A 486 13.10 -35.62 -12.17
C VAL A 486 14.45 -35.50 -12.85
N LEU A 487 15.46 -36.22 -12.36
CA LEU A 487 16.80 -36.18 -12.91
C LEU A 487 16.86 -36.73 -14.35
N SER A 488 16.11 -37.78 -14.65
CA SER A 488 16.02 -38.31 -16.03
C SER A 488 15.37 -37.29 -16.97
N LEU A 489 14.27 -36.63 -16.54
CA LEU A 489 13.60 -35.58 -17.32
C LEU A 489 14.54 -34.39 -17.61
N LEU A 490 15.38 -34.03 -16.65
CA LEU A 490 16.37 -32.96 -16.80
C LEU A 490 17.48 -33.37 -17.78
N ALA A 491 17.99 -34.60 -17.68
CA ALA A 491 19.02 -35.13 -18.54
C ALA A 491 18.57 -35.26 -19.99
N GLU A 492 17.32 -35.64 -20.24
CA GLU A 492 16.75 -35.78 -21.58
C GLU A 492 16.30 -34.43 -22.20
N SER A 493 16.35 -33.34 -21.44
CA SER A 493 15.93 -32.03 -21.92
C SER A 493 16.89 -31.53 -23.02
N SER A 494 16.35 -30.92 -24.07
CA SER A 494 17.15 -30.22 -25.10
C SER A 494 17.69 -28.87 -24.66
N LYS A 495 17.42 -28.47 -23.41
CA LYS A 495 17.74 -27.15 -22.85
C LYS A 495 19.10 -27.16 -22.14
N THR A 496 19.64 -25.99 -21.86
CA THR A 496 20.74 -25.83 -20.92
C THR A 496 20.20 -26.06 -19.51
N VAL A 497 20.72 -27.04 -18.81
CA VAL A 497 20.27 -27.41 -17.45
C VAL A 497 21.39 -27.10 -16.45
N LEU A 498 21.03 -26.41 -15.36
CA LEU A 498 21.88 -26.24 -14.18
C LEU A 498 21.12 -26.75 -12.96
N ALA A 499 21.49 -27.93 -12.49
CA ALA A 499 20.86 -28.58 -11.34
C ALA A 499 21.80 -28.57 -10.13
N VAL A 500 21.39 -27.99 -9.03
CA VAL A 500 22.08 -28.06 -7.74
C VAL A 500 21.64 -29.34 -7.04
N LEU A 501 22.59 -30.19 -6.67
CA LEU A 501 22.33 -31.45 -5.98
C LEU A 501 23.26 -31.60 -4.75
N HIS A 502 22.78 -32.27 -3.69
CA HIS A 502 23.59 -32.56 -2.50
C HIS A 502 24.49 -33.79 -2.69
N HIS A 503 23.95 -34.85 -3.28
CA HIS A 503 24.60 -36.10 -3.53
C HIS A 503 24.36 -36.54 -4.97
N VAL A 504 25.38 -37.00 -5.64
CA VAL A 504 25.30 -37.49 -7.01
C VAL A 504 25.92 -38.88 -7.03
N ASN A 505 25.14 -39.89 -7.44
CA ASN A 505 25.64 -41.22 -7.73
C ASN A 505 26.29 -41.25 -9.13
N ASN A 506 27.22 -42.16 -9.37
CA ASN A 506 27.91 -42.29 -10.65
C ASN A 506 26.95 -42.45 -11.83
N ASP A 507 25.83 -43.14 -11.65
CA ASP A 507 24.80 -43.34 -12.67
C ASP A 507 24.07 -42.04 -13.07
N ILE A 508 23.94 -41.10 -12.14
CA ILE A 508 23.35 -39.79 -12.38
C ILE A 508 24.36 -38.86 -13.04
N SER A 509 25.60 -38.85 -12.54
CA SER A 509 26.66 -37.99 -13.11
C SER A 509 26.95 -38.30 -14.59
N SER A 510 26.85 -39.59 -14.99
CA SER A 510 27.07 -40.00 -16.36
C SER A 510 26.02 -39.49 -17.37
N LYS A 511 24.86 -39.04 -16.89
CA LYS A 511 23.78 -38.49 -17.74
C LYS A 511 23.91 -36.98 -17.99
N PHE A 512 24.84 -36.30 -17.32
CA PHE A 512 25.09 -34.86 -17.44
C PHE A 512 26.44 -34.61 -18.07
N ASP A 513 26.59 -33.48 -18.78
CA ASP A 513 27.81 -33.18 -19.54
C ASP A 513 28.98 -32.77 -18.65
N GLU A 514 28.69 -32.09 -17.51
CA GLU A 514 29.76 -31.58 -16.64
C GLU A 514 29.28 -31.46 -15.18
N VAL A 515 30.21 -31.73 -14.26
CA VAL A 515 30.00 -31.58 -12.82
C VAL A 515 30.84 -30.41 -12.31
N ILE A 516 30.20 -29.38 -11.84
CA ILE A 516 30.81 -28.17 -11.29
C ILE A 516 30.91 -28.34 -9.77
N GLN A 517 32.11 -28.27 -9.23
CA GLN A 517 32.36 -28.33 -7.80
C GLN A 517 32.53 -26.91 -7.24
N MET A 518 31.72 -26.55 -6.24
CA MET A 518 31.76 -25.25 -5.57
C MET A 518 32.20 -25.36 -4.11
#